data_277d2cee45fc0654c2a5d207c085304e
#
_entry.id   277d2cee45fc0654c2a5d207c085304e
#
_cell.length_a   1.000
_cell.length_b   1.000
_cell.length_c   1.000
_cell.angle_alpha   90.00
_cell.angle_beta   90.00
_cell.angle_gamma   90.00
#
_symmetry.space_group_name_H-M   'P 1'
#
loop_
_entity.id
_entity.type
_entity.pdbx_description
1 polymer ?
#
loop_
_entity_poly.entity_id
_entity_poly.type
_entity_poly.pdbx_seq_one_letter_code
_entity_poly.pdbx_strand_id
1 'polypeptide(L)'
;ILYFPYAASSNQFDFTKLPTHDRDFDNGFWQMENAQRNHIRQALEFFPDDATVMISDVDEIPHRDCIGIAKSNFSDSWPMFAIQQTYYAYNFQYKDSKAWHGTVITTNKIAKTWGPQTCRENKYNCAVIPNGGWHLTFWGGIEKIQEKLNSYAHQELNTEQFKDPEYIKKQIQLGQDLFGREWNQFVKEVETNIPQDIKDIFNKYA
;
A
#
# COMPACT_ATOMS: atom_id res chain seq x y z
N ILE A 1 6.40 16.23 -12.82
CA ILE A 1 5.55 15.07 -12.48
C ILE A 1 4.98 14.53 -13.78
N LEU A 2 5.30 13.28 -14.10
CA LEU A 2 4.70 12.58 -15.23
C LEU A 2 3.44 11.87 -14.73
N TYR A 3 2.30 12.12 -15.39
CA TYR A 3 1.03 11.48 -15.08
C TYR A 3 0.70 10.45 -16.17
N PHE A 4 0.58 9.19 -15.77
CA PHE A 4 0.17 8.10 -16.66
C PHE A 4 -1.21 7.61 -16.19
N PRO A 5 -2.29 8.15 -16.77
CA PRO A 5 -3.62 7.72 -16.40
C PRO A 5 -3.84 6.26 -16.79
N TYR A 6 -4.29 5.46 -15.85
CA TYR A 6 -4.80 4.13 -16.12
C TYR A 6 -6.33 4.21 -16.19
N ALA A 7 -6.88 4.08 -17.38
CA ALA A 7 -8.31 4.00 -17.59
C ALA A 7 -8.68 2.54 -17.89
N ALA A 8 -9.10 1.81 -16.86
CA ALA A 8 -9.75 0.52 -17.07
C ALA A 8 -11.26 0.72 -17.00
N SER A 9 -11.95 0.48 -18.11
CA SER A 9 -13.35 0.09 -18.02
C SER A 9 -13.41 -1.42 -17.94
N SER A 10 -14.25 -1.96 -17.06
CA SER A 10 -14.46 -3.40 -16.89
C SER A 10 -14.80 -4.12 -18.23
N ASN A 11 -15.24 -3.38 -19.24
CA ASN A 11 -15.65 -3.89 -20.54
C ASN A 11 -14.52 -3.90 -21.60
N GLN A 12 -13.36 -3.34 -21.31
CA GLN A 12 -12.24 -3.21 -22.25
C GLN A 12 -10.98 -3.96 -21.83
N PHE A 13 -10.97 -4.54 -20.62
CA PHE A 13 -9.82 -5.20 -20.08
C PHE A 13 -9.88 -6.70 -20.40
N ASP A 14 -8.93 -7.17 -21.22
CA ASP A 14 -8.78 -8.60 -21.51
C ASP A 14 -8.00 -9.27 -20.39
N PHE A 15 -8.71 -9.76 -19.40
CA PHE A 15 -8.16 -10.45 -18.24
C PHE A 15 -7.39 -11.73 -18.60
N THR A 16 -7.57 -12.27 -19.80
CA THR A 16 -6.87 -13.50 -20.24
C THR A 16 -5.40 -13.26 -20.58
N LYS A 17 -5.00 -12.00 -20.77
CA LYS A 17 -3.62 -11.61 -21.13
C LYS A 17 -2.73 -11.25 -19.95
N LEU A 18 -3.24 -11.35 -18.72
CA LEU A 18 -2.43 -11.10 -17.54
C LEU A 18 -1.62 -12.35 -17.14
N PRO A 19 -0.38 -12.17 -16.65
CA PRO A 19 0.37 -13.29 -16.08
C PRO A 19 -0.40 -13.88 -14.88
N THR A 20 -0.69 -15.16 -14.94
CA THR A 20 -1.30 -15.90 -13.84
C THR A 20 -0.26 -16.14 -12.76
N HIS A 21 -0.33 -15.45 -11.63
CA HIS A 21 0.32 -15.84 -10.39
C HIS A 21 -0.72 -16.33 -9.39
N ASP A 22 -0.39 -17.45 -8.76
CA ASP A 22 -1.23 -18.37 -7.99
C ASP A 22 -1.84 -17.82 -6.69
N ARG A 23 -2.65 -16.79 -6.73
CA ARG A 23 -3.53 -16.47 -5.58
C ARG A 23 -4.87 -16.00 -6.08
N ASP A 24 -5.91 -16.83 -5.92
CA ASP A 24 -7.37 -16.55 -6.07
C ASP A 24 -7.77 -15.45 -7.06
N PHE A 25 -7.22 -15.50 -8.27
CA PHE A 25 -7.42 -14.49 -9.33
C PHE A 25 -8.70 -14.69 -10.15
N ASP A 26 -9.63 -15.50 -9.68
CA ASP A 26 -10.99 -15.55 -10.24
C ASP A 26 -11.77 -14.23 -10.00
N ASN A 27 -11.20 -13.33 -9.19
CA ASN A 27 -11.76 -12.03 -8.91
C ASN A 27 -11.12 -10.96 -9.81
N GLY A 28 -11.88 -10.40 -10.75
CA GLY A 28 -11.44 -9.37 -11.69
C GLY A 28 -10.89 -8.10 -11.05
N PHE A 29 -11.20 -7.82 -9.77
CA PHE A 29 -10.67 -6.67 -9.03
C PHE A 29 -9.18 -6.80 -8.72
N TRP A 30 -8.71 -7.97 -8.33
CA TRP A 30 -7.29 -8.25 -8.15
C TRP A 30 -6.51 -8.14 -9.46
N GLN A 31 -7.09 -8.65 -10.54
CA GLN A 31 -6.49 -8.53 -11.87
C GLN A 31 -6.37 -7.07 -12.28
N MET A 32 -7.37 -6.26 -11.97
CA MET A 32 -7.37 -4.82 -12.25
C MET A 32 -6.32 -4.08 -11.43
N GLU A 33 -6.19 -4.37 -10.13
CA GLU A 33 -5.16 -3.79 -9.27
C GLU A 33 -3.75 -4.15 -9.76
N ASN A 34 -3.51 -5.42 -10.09
CA ASN A 34 -2.24 -5.89 -10.62
C ASN A 34 -1.90 -5.23 -11.96
N ALA A 35 -2.88 -5.09 -12.84
CA ALA A 35 -2.71 -4.41 -14.11
C ALA A 35 -2.44 -2.92 -13.93
N GLN A 36 -3.14 -2.26 -13.02
CA GLN A 36 -2.90 -0.86 -12.67
C GLN A 36 -1.46 -0.66 -12.17
N ARG A 37 -0.99 -1.52 -11.26
CA ARG A 37 0.38 -1.44 -10.75
C ARG A 37 1.40 -1.73 -11.85
N ASN A 38 1.17 -2.72 -12.72
CA ASN A 38 2.05 -3.01 -13.84
C ASN A 38 2.06 -1.93 -14.92
N HIS A 39 1.03 -1.08 -14.98
CA HIS A 39 0.99 0.08 -15.89
C HIS A 39 2.11 1.10 -15.58
N ILE A 40 2.65 1.11 -14.38
CA ILE A 40 3.82 1.90 -13.99
C ILE A 40 5.00 1.65 -14.96
N ARG A 41 5.10 0.48 -15.58
CA ARG A 41 6.14 0.16 -16.57
C ARG A 41 6.28 1.21 -17.66
N GLN A 42 5.19 1.81 -18.09
CA GLN A 42 5.24 2.85 -19.12
C GLN A 42 6.06 4.08 -18.67
N ALA A 43 6.00 4.41 -17.36
CA ALA A 43 6.82 5.48 -16.82
C ALA A 43 8.30 5.09 -16.72
N LEU A 44 8.60 3.83 -16.46
CA LEU A 44 9.97 3.35 -16.25
C LEU A 44 10.84 3.48 -17.51
N GLU A 45 10.25 3.45 -18.68
CA GLU A 45 10.97 3.59 -19.98
C GLU A 45 11.61 4.97 -20.16
N PHE A 46 11.16 5.98 -19.43
CA PHE A 46 11.72 7.33 -19.52
C PHE A 46 12.94 7.58 -18.63
N PHE A 47 13.32 6.59 -17.80
CA PHE A 47 14.40 6.74 -16.84
C PHE A 47 15.55 5.76 -17.09
N PRO A 48 16.80 6.13 -16.74
CA PRO A 48 17.94 5.24 -16.88
C PRO A 48 17.84 4.04 -15.94
N ASP A 49 18.54 2.95 -16.26
CA ASP A 49 18.44 1.68 -15.54
C ASP A 49 18.89 1.76 -14.08
N ASP A 50 19.80 2.67 -13.75
CA ASP A 50 20.30 2.93 -12.39
C ASP A 50 19.41 3.89 -11.59
N ALA A 51 18.36 4.46 -12.20
CA ALA A 51 17.41 5.30 -11.45
C ALA A 51 16.78 4.52 -10.31
N THR A 52 16.62 5.17 -9.16
CA THR A 52 15.92 4.60 -8.01
C THR A 52 14.42 4.68 -8.23
N VAL A 53 13.75 3.56 -8.11
CA VAL A 53 12.29 3.42 -8.22
C VAL A 53 11.72 3.04 -6.87
N MET A 54 10.69 3.77 -6.47
CA MET A 54 9.88 3.47 -5.29
C MET A 54 8.48 3.11 -5.73
N ILE A 55 7.99 1.94 -5.33
CA ILE A 55 6.65 1.44 -5.64
C ILE A 55 5.87 1.39 -4.35
N SER A 56 4.84 2.22 -4.23
CA SER A 56 4.08 2.47 -3.00
C SER A 56 2.60 2.52 -3.31
N ASP A 57 1.77 2.03 -2.40
CA ASP A 57 0.35 2.31 -2.44
C ASP A 57 0.07 3.72 -1.87
N VAL A 58 -1.08 4.31 -2.21
CA VAL A 58 -1.35 5.72 -1.92
C VAL A 58 -1.46 6.04 -0.42
N ASP A 59 -1.75 5.04 0.40
CA ASP A 59 -1.85 5.13 1.86
C ASP A 59 -0.56 4.72 2.60
N GLU A 60 0.52 4.50 1.86
CA GLU A 60 1.86 4.24 2.39
C GLU A 60 2.75 5.48 2.24
N ILE A 61 3.24 5.98 3.36
CA ILE A 61 4.07 7.20 3.43
C ILE A 61 5.50 6.81 3.86
N PRO A 62 6.40 6.53 2.92
CA PRO A 62 7.77 6.18 3.25
C PRO A 62 8.55 7.39 3.77
N HIS A 63 9.43 7.15 4.75
CA HIS A 63 10.35 8.19 5.21
C HIS A 63 11.40 8.47 4.13
N ARG A 64 11.68 9.74 3.88
CA ARG A 64 12.60 10.18 2.81
C ARG A 64 14.00 9.57 2.89
N ASP A 65 14.48 9.26 4.09
CA ASP A 65 15.83 8.72 4.30
C ASP A 65 15.97 7.30 3.76
N CYS A 66 14.85 6.57 3.56
CA CYS A 66 14.85 5.24 2.97
C CYS A 66 15.48 5.21 1.59
N ILE A 67 15.34 6.29 0.81
CA ILE A 67 15.94 6.41 -0.53
C ILE A 67 17.47 6.37 -0.42
N GLY A 68 18.04 7.16 0.50
CA GLY A 68 19.49 7.20 0.71
C GLY A 68 20.04 5.87 1.21
N ILE A 69 19.36 5.24 2.16
CA ILE A 69 19.71 3.92 2.69
C ILE A 69 19.72 2.87 1.58
N ALA A 70 18.66 2.79 0.79
CA ALA A 70 18.56 1.83 -0.31
C ALA A 70 19.68 2.05 -1.35
N LYS A 71 19.87 3.28 -1.81
CA LYS A 71 20.89 3.63 -2.80
C LYS A 71 22.30 3.25 -2.38
N SER A 72 22.62 3.41 -1.11
CA SER A 72 23.94 3.08 -0.56
C SER A 72 24.17 1.58 -0.37
N ASN A 73 23.14 0.76 -0.47
CA ASN A 73 23.20 -0.67 -0.16
C ASN A 73 22.73 -1.57 -1.31
N PHE A 74 22.36 -1.02 -2.47
CA PHE A 74 22.05 -1.85 -3.63
C PHE A 74 23.25 -2.69 -4.06
N SER A 75 23.01 -3.97 -4.28
CA SER A 75 23.99 -4.96 -4.75
C SER A 75 23.25 -6.10 -5.46
N ASP A 76 24.01 -6.99 -6.11
CA ASP A 76 23.42 -8.19 -6.72
C ASP A 76 22.71 -9.08 -5.69
N SER A 77 23.20 -9.12 -4.44
CA SER A 77 22.57 -9.85 -3.34
C SER A 77 21.35 -9.11 -2.74
N TRP A 78 21.32 -7.79 -2.86
CA TRP A 78 20.25 -6.94 -2.32
C TRP A 78 19.74 -5.96 -3.39
N PRO A 79 19.08 -6.46 -4.45
CA PRO A 79 18.63 -5.61 -5.56
C PRO A 79 17.38 -4.79 -5.21
N MET A 80 16.76 -5.10 -4.07
CA MET A 80 15.52 -4.47 -3.65
C MET A 80 15.43 -4.44 -2.11
N PHE A 81 14.75 -3.43 -1.58
CA PHE A 81 14.43 -3.26 -0.18
C PHE A 81 12.93 -3.08 0.02
N ALA A 82 12.37 -3.76 1.02
CA ALA A 82 11.03 -3.43 1.53
C ALA A 82 11.14 -2.42 2.68
N ILE A 83 10.21 -1.50 2.75
CA ILE A 83 10.13 -0.56 3.86
C ILE A 83 9.19 -1.12 4.90
N GLN A 84 9.69 -1.27 6.14
CA GLN A 84 8.87 -1.59 7.28
C GLN A 84 8.25 -0.29 7.83
N GLN A 85 6.94 -0.20 7.79
CA GLN A 85 6.16 0.97 8.13
C GLN A 85 5.30 0.71 9.37
N THR A 86 5.11 1.73 10.19
CA THR A 86 4.15 1.68 11.30
C THR A 86 2.73 1.72 10.70
N TYR A 87 1.91 0.75 11.09
CA TYR A 87 0.56 0.62 10.57
C TYR A 87 -0.46 1.29 11.50
N TYR A 88 -1.20 2.27 10.98
CA TYR A 88 -2.29 2.95 11.66
C TYR A 88 -3.62 2.70 10.98
N ALA A 89 -4.66 2.51 11.79
CA ALA A 89 -6.03 2.48 11.30
C ALA A 89 -6.82 3.68 11.84
N TYR A 90 -7.66 4.27 10.99
CA TYR A 90 -8.60 5.35 11.28
C TYR A 90 -7.96 6.71 11.62
N ASN A 91 -6.98 6.72 12.52
CA ASN A 91 -6.25 7.91 12.96
C ASN A 91 -4.93 7.53 13.64
N PHE A 92 -4.12 8.50 14.06
CA PHE A 92 -2.82 8.28 14.71
C PHE A 92 -2.90 7.74 16.17
N GLN A 93 -4.07 7.44 16.68
CA GLN A 93 -4.21 6.87 18.02
C GLN A 93 -4.20 5.34 18.01
N TYR A 94 -4.49 4.71 16.87
CA TYR A 94 -4.64 3.26 16.77
C TYR A 94 -3.56 2.66 15.88
N LYS A 95 -2.53 2.15 16.52
CA LYS A 95 -1.36 1.53 15.90
C LYS A 95 -1.46 0.01 15.98
N ASP A 96 -1.20 -0.70 14.89
CA ASP A 96 -1.07 -2.15 14.93
C ASP A 96 0.21 -2.56 15.68
N SER A 97 0.13 -3.64 16.44
CA SER A 97 1.28 -4.24 17.12
C SER A 97 2.33 -4.78 16.15
N LYS A 98 1.94 -5.06 14.91
CA LYS A 98 2.80 -5.55 13.84
C LYS A 98 3.11 -4.45 12.84
N ALA A 99 4.35 -4.42 12.39
CA ALA A 99 4.74 -3.51 11.33
C ALA A 99 4.24 -4.00 9.96
N TRP A 100 3.92 -3.05 9.10
CA TRP A 100 3.53 -3.28 7.72
C TRP A 100 4.77 -3.30 6.82
N HIS A 101 4.94 -4.32 5.98
CA HIS A 101 5.89 -4.31 4.89
C HIS A 101 5.16 -3.80 3.64
N GLY A 102 5.36 -2.54 3.33
CA GLY A 102 4.63 -1.84 2.29
C GLY A 102 5.49 -1.53 1.06
N THR A 103 5.82 -0.27 0.93
CA THR A 103 6.64 0.28 -0.16
C THR A 103 7.91 -0.54 -0.40
N VAL A 104 8.23 -0.76 -1.67
CA VAL A 104 9.51 -1.34 -2.08
C VAL A 104 10.37 -0.31 -2.82
N ILE A 105 11.68 -0.37 -2.61
CA ILE A 105 12.66 0.47 -3.30
C ILE A 105 13.61 -0.44 -4.07
N THR A 106 13.82 -0.14 -5.35
CA THR A 106 14.70 -0.91 -6.24
C THR A 106 15.31 -0.02 -7.32
N THR A 107 16.09 -0.60 -8.23
CA THR A 107 16.55 0.11 -9.43
C THR A 107 15.53 0.00 -10.55
N ASN A 108 15.56 0.96 -11.48
CA ASN A 108 14.71 0.94 -12.66
C ASN A 108 14.91 -0.34 -13.51
N LYS A 109 16.15 -0.81 -13.60
CA LYS A 109 16.48 -2.07 -14.26
C LYS A 109 15.69 -3.26 -13.68
N ILE A 110 15.69 -3.39 -12.35
CA ILE A 110 14.96 -4.47 -11.66
C ILE A 110 13.45 -4.29 -11.83
N ALA A 111 12.93 -3.07 -11.63
CA ALA A 111 11.50 -2.77 -11.79
C ALA A 111 10.98 -3.08 -13.21
N LYS A 112 11.79 -2.79 -14.26
CA LYS A 112 11.47 -3.17 -15.64
C LYS A 112 11.54 -4.69 -15.86
N THR A 113 12.57 -5.35 -15.31
CA THR A 113 12.80 -6.78 -15.53
C THR A 113 11.74 -7.63 -14.84
N TRP A 114 11.48 -7.38 -13.57
CA TRP A 114 10.53 -8.17 -12.78
C TRP A 114 9.09 -7.70 -12.98
N GLY A 115 8.90 -6.41 -13.14
CA GLY A 115 7.60 -5.74 -13.15
C GLY A 115 7.20 -5.20 -11.76
N PRO A 116 6.50 -4.05 -11.75
CA PRO A 116 6.12 -3.38 -10.51
C PRO A 116 5.31 -4.25 -9.54
N GLN A 117 4.36 -5.04 -10.05
CA GLN A 117 3.58 -5.95 -9.22
C GLN A 117 4.45 -7.04 -8.60
N THR A 118 5.32 -7.69 -9.38
CA THR A 118 6.24 -8.70 -8.88
C THR A 118 7.20 -8.15 -7.82
N CYS A 119 7.69 -6.91 -7.99
CA CYS A 119 8.47 -6.24 -6.96
C CYS A 119 7.68 -6.12 -5.64
N ARG A 120 6.41 -5.73 -5.70
CA ARG A 120 5.54 -5.63 -4.52
C ARG A 120 5.29 -6.98 -3.85
N GLU A 121 5.07 -8.03 -4.62
CA GLU A 121 4.86 -9.40 -4.10
C GLU A 121 6.09 -9.93 -3.38
N ASN A 122 7.28 -9.56 -3.83
CA ASN A 122 8.54 -9.98 -3.22
C ASN A 122 8.95 -9.20 -1.97
N LYS A 123 8.12 -8.29 -1.45
CA LYS A 123 8.43 -7.46 -0.28
C LYS A 123 8.81 -8.23 1.00
N TYR A 124 8.39 -9.49 1.10
CA TYR A 124 8.75 -10.35 2.24
C TYR A 124 10.01 -11.20 2.01
N ASN A 125 10.55 -11.18 0.78
CA ASN A 125 11.72 -11.97 0.36
C ASN A 125 12.95 -11.10 0.06
N CYS A 126 12.95 -9.84 0.48
CA CYS A 126 14.05 -8.91 0.26
C CYS A 126 14.55 -8.30 1.57
N ALA A 127 15.64 -7.55 1.51
CA ALA A 127 16.13 -6.81 2.66
C ALA A 127 15.11 -5.77 3.14
N VAL A 128 15.10 -5.51 4.45
CA VAL A 128 14.12 -4.63 5.08
C VAL A 128 14.79 -3.38 5.64
N ILE A 129 14.23 -2.21 5.34
CA ILE A 129 14.57 -0.95 6.00
C ILE A 129 13.58 -0.77 7.16
N PRO A 130 14.02 -0.90 8.43
CA PRO A 130 13.14 -0.77 9.58
C PRO A 130 12.76 0.69 9.84
N ASN A 131 11.60 0.90 10.50
CA ASN A 131 11.10 2.22 10.89
C ASN A 131 11.05 3.22 9.72
N GLY A 132 10.72 2.74 8.53
CA GLY A 132 10.85 3.49 7.29
C GLY A 132 9.62 4.30 6.89
N GLY A 133 8.67 4.55 7.80
CA GLY A 133 7.51 5.38 7.50
C GLY A 133 6.20 4.84 8.09
N TRP A 134 5.10 5.20 7.45
CA TRP A 134 3.75 4.95 7.96
C TRP A 134 2.85 4.36 6.87
N HIS A 135 1.99 3.43 7.27
CA HIS A 135 0.85 2.96 6.47
C HIS A 135 -0.44 3.39 7.15
N LEU A 136 -1.28 4.14 6.43
CA LEU A 136 -2.47 4.81 6.96
C LEU A 136 -3.73 4.25 6.30
N THR A 137 -4.39 3.28 6.94
CA THR A 137 -5.59 2.67 6.36
C THR A 137 -6.87 3.20 6.99
N PHE A 138 -7.99 3.13 6.26
CA PHE A 138 -9.32 3.54 6.71
C PHE A 138 -9.41 4.98 7.24
N TRP A 139 -8.63 5.89 6.65
CA TRP A 139 -8.61 7.30 7.02
C TRP A 139 -9.77 8.08 6.41
N GLY A 140 -10.19 9.16 7.05
CA GLY A 140 -11.18 10.09 6.52
C GLY A 140 -12.61 9.83 6.94
N GLY A 141 -12.83 9.07 8.01
CA GLY A 141 -14.14 8.82 8.59
C GLY A 141 -14.99 7.81 7.83
N ILE A 142 -16.24 7.69 8.25
CA ILE A 142 -17.17 6.63 7.82
C ILE A 142 -17.36 6.62 6.30
N GLU A 143 -17.61 7.77 5.69
CA GLU A 143 -17.89 7.88 4.26
C GLU A 143 -16.68 7.42 3.42
N LYS A 144 -15.46 7.81 3.82
CA LYS A 144 -14.24 7.39 3.12
C LYS A 144 -13.93 5.91 3.29
N ILE A 145 -14.26 5.34 4.44
CA ILE A 145 -14.19 3.90 4.66
C ILE A 145 -15.15 3.15 3.71
N GLN A 146 -16.40 3.62 3.61
CA GLN A 146 -17.37 3.05 2.68
C GLN A 146 -16.93 3.17 1.21
N GLU A 147 -16.38 4.32 0.79
CA GLU A 147 -15.81 4.51 -0.55
C GLU A 147 -14.67 3.50 -0.81
N LYS A 148 -13.76 3.33 0.16
CA LYS A 148 -12.66 2.35 0.05
C LYS A 148 -13.20 0.93 -0.09
N LEU A 149 -14.17 0.53 0.73
CA LEU A 149 -14.78 -0.80 0.66
C LEU A 149 -15.47 -1.08 -0.69
N ASN A 150 -16.04 -0.06 -1.31
CA ASN A 150 -16.68 -0.19 -2.61
C ASN A 150 -15.70 -0.25 -3.79
N SER A 151 -14.45 0.20 -3.61
CA SER A 151 -13.50 0.42 -4.72
C SER A 151 -12.23 -0.43 -4.68
N TYR A 152 -11.88 -1.04 -3.54
CA TYR A 152 -10.64 -1.79 -3.41
C TYR A 152 -10.76 -3.25 -3.87
N ALA A 153 -9.61 -3.95 -4.01
CA ALA A 153 -9.59 -5.30 -4.60
C ALA A 153 -10.24 -6.39 -3.73
N HIS A 154 -10.27 -6.19 -2.40
CA HIS A 154 -10.85 -7.14 -1.44
C HIS A 154 -12.40 -7.11 -1.42
N GLN A 155 -13.02 -7.40 -2.56
CA GLN A 155 -14.49 -7.36 -2.67
C GLN A 155 -15.20 -8.43 -1.85
N GLU A 156 -14.52 -9.47 -1.40
CA GLU A 156 -15.02 -10.43 -0.42
C GLU A 156 -15.36 -9.79 0.94
N LEU A 157 -14.75 -8.62 1.23
CA LEU A 157 -15.01 -7.85 2.44
C LEU A 157 -16.00 -6.69 2.22
N ASN A 158 -16.49 -6.50 0.99
CA ASN A 158 -17.50 -5.48 0.65
C ASN A 158 -18.91 -5.98 1.01
N THR A 159 -19.19 -6.10 2.30
CA THR A 159 -20.48 -6.59 2.82
C THR A 159 -21.27 -5.44 3.44
N GLU A 160 -22.59 -5.60 3.54
CA GLU A 160 -23.46 -4.61 4.19
C GLU A 160 -23.08 -4.39 5.66
N GLN A 161 -22.63 -5.44 6.36
CA GLN A 161 -22.17 -5.34 7.75
C GLN A 161 -20.98 -4.38 7.88
N PHE A 162 -19.95 -4.53 7.04
CA PHE A 162 -18.73 -3.71 7.12
C PHE A 162 -18.90 -2.29 6.58
N LYS A 163 -20.00 -2.05 5.86
CA LYS A 163 -20.40 -0.72 5.38
C LYS A 163 -21.42 -0.03 6.30
N ASP A 164 -21.95 -0.74 7.28
CA ASP A 164 -22.91 -0.15 8.23
C ASP A 164 -22.27 0.99 9.04
N PRO A 165 -22.81 2.22 9.00
CA PRO A 165 -22.21 3.38 9.66
C PRO A 165 -22.04 3.21 11.17
N GLU A 166 -23.01 2.57 11.85
CA GLU A 166 -22.94 2.38 13.30
C GLU A 166 -21.90 1.30 13.66
N TYR A 167 -21.76 0.28 12.82
CA TYR A 167 -20.70 -0.70 12.96
C TYR A 167 -19.33 -0.05 12.79
N ILE A 168 -19.11 0.71 11.71
CA ILE A 168 -17.84 1.41 11.45
C ILE A 168 -17.50 2.34 12.61
N LYS A 169 -18.46 3.16 13.05
CA LYS A 169 -18.29 4.08 14.17
C LYS A 169 -17.88 3.37 15.45
N LYS A 170 -18.49 2.22 15.73
CA LYS A 170 -18.14 1.38 16.88
C LYS A 170 -16.69 0.87 16.78
N GLN A 171 -16.28 0.36 15.61
CA GLN A 171 -14.91 -0.12 15.40
C GLN A 171 -13.87 0.99 15.58
N ILE A 172 -14.14 2.18 15.04
CA ILE A 172 -13.28 3.36 15.24
C ILE A 172 -13.16 3.72 16.72
N GLN A 173 -14.28 3.77 17.45
CA GLN A 173 -14.27 4.13 18.88
C GLN A 173 -13.52 3.13 19.75
N LEU A 174 -13.61 1.86 19.41
CA LEU A 174 -12.95 0.77 20.14
C LEU A 174 -11.50 0.55 19.65
N GLY A 175 -11.09 1.13 18.54
CA GLY A 175 -9.81 0.86 17.91
C GLY A 175 -9.67 -0.60 17.49
N GLN A 176 -10.75 -1.21 17.04
CA GLN A 176 -10.75 -2.62 16.60
C GLN A 176 -10.60 -2.71 15.09
N ASP A 177 -10.07 -3.85 14.62
CA ASP A 177 -10.01 -4.12 13.19
C ASP A 177 -11.42 -4.12 12.57
N LEU A 178 -11.58 -3.43 11.44
CA LEU A 178 -12.88 -3.29 10.78
C LEU A 178 -13.52 -4.64 10.43
N PHE A 179 -12.70 -5.64 10.14
CA PHE A 179 -13.14 -6.97 9.73
C PHE A 179 -13.11 -8.01 10.86
N GLY A 180 -12.74 -7.60 12.07
CA GLY A 180 -12.66 -8.49 13.23
C GLY A 180 -11.53 -9.52 13.15
N ARG A 181 -10.47 -9.24 12.41
CA ARG A 181 -9.33 -10.16 12.24
C ARG A 181 -8.46 -10.16 13.50
N GLU A 182 -8.24 -11.31 14.07
CA GLU A 182 -7.48 -11.48 15.32
C GLU A 182 -6.00 -11.11 15.21
N TRP A 183 -5.44 -11.17 13.99
CA TRP A 183 -4.02 -10.81 13.77
C TRP A 183 -3.76 -9.31 13.69
N ASN A 184 -4.78 -8.47 13.55
CA ASN A 184 -4.69 -7.03 13.63
C ASN A 184 -5.07 -6.59 15.05
N GLN A 185 -4.07 -6.26 15.84
CA GLN A 185 -4.25 -5.84 17.23
C GLN A 185 -3.82 -4.39 17.37
N PHE A 186 -4.79 -3.48 17.26
CA PHE A 186 -4.52 -2.07 17.43
C PHE A 186 -4.39 -1.73 18.91
N VAL A 187 -3.29 -1.10 19.25
CA VAL A 187 -3.07 -0.54 20.59
C VAL A 187 -3.23 0.97 20.52
N LYS A 188 -3.85 1.54 21.55
CA LYS A 188 -3.97 2.98 21.67
C LYS A 188 -2.63 3.55 22.15
N GLU A 189 -1.90 4.16 21.22
CA GLU A 189 -0.60 4.75 21.50
C GLU A 189 -0.55 6.15 20.90
N VAL A 190 -0.16 7.14 21.71
CA VAL A 190 0.12 8.48 21.21
C VAL A 190 1.56 8.50 20.72
N GLU A 191 1.76 8.31 19.42
CA GLU A 191 3.09 8.37 18.86
C GLU A 191 3.61 9.81 18.77
N THR A 192 4.78 10.02 19.34
CA THR A 192 5.46 11.33 19.35
C THR A 192 6.30 11.57 18.10
N ASN A 193 6.62 10.52 17.35
CA ASN A 193 7.61 10.56 16.24
C ASN A 193 7.03 10.85 14.85
N ILE A 194 5.73 11.07 14.73
CA ILE A 194 5.14 11.49 13.44
C ILE A 194 5.41 12.98 13.25
N PRO A 195 6.04 13.37 12.14
CA PRO A 195 6.26 14.78 11.81
C PRO A 195 4.96 15.60 11.87
N GLN A 196 5.04 16.82 12.39
CA GLN A 196 3.85 17.64 12.63
C GLN A 196 3.13 17.99 11.33
N ASP A 197 3.86 18.24 10.25
CA ASP A 197 3.30 18.51 8.92
C ASP A 197 2.48 17.31 8.38
N ILE A 198 2.91 16.08 8.65
CA ILE A 198 2.13 14.88 8.31
C ILE A 198 0.86 14.82 9.17
N LYS A 199 0.97 15.05 10.48
CA LYS A 199 -0.21 15.11 11.36
C LYS A 199 -1.21 16.18 10.90
N ASP A 200 -0.73 17.35 10.54
CA ASP A 200 -1.57 18.47 10.12
C ASP A 200 -2.32 18.19 8.81
N ILE A 201 -1.67 17.52 7.87
CA ILE A 201 -2.31 17.10 6.62
C ILE A 201 -3.42 16.08 6.90
N PHE A 202 -3.13 15.04 7.65
CA PHE A 202 -4.07 13.93 7.83
C PHE A 202 -5.19 14.24 8.83
N ASN A 203 -4.97 15.09 9.83
CA ASN A 203 -6.02 15.52 10.76
C ASN A 203 -7.10 16.38 10.13
N LYS A 204 -6.85 16.96 8.95
CA LYS A 204 -7.90 17.66 8.18
C LYS A 204 -8.93 16.71 7.58
N TYR A 205 -8.61 15.43 7.49
CA TYR A 205 -9.41 14.40 6.84
C TYR A 205 -9.78 13.24 7.78
N ALA A 206 -9.47 13.36 9.07
CA ALA A 206 -9.78 12.35 10.10
C ALA A 206 -11.19 12.52 10.68
#